data_c674d65f1f257efd765895e618b16bbc
#
_entry.id   c674d65f1f257efd765895e618b16bbc
#
_cell.length_a   1.000
_cell.length_b   1.000
_cell.length_c   1.000
_cell.angle_alpha   90.00
_cell.angle_beta   90.00
_cell.angle_gamma   90.00
#
_symmetry.space_group_name_H-M   'P 1'
#
loop_
_entity.id
_entity.type
_entity.pdbx_description
1 polymer ?
#
loop_
_entity_poly.entity_id
_entity_poly.type
_entity_poly.pdbx_seq_one_letter_code
_entity_poly.pdbx_strand_id
1 'polypeptide(L)'
;MEIAKLVDHTMLKADATSETIKRYCSEAKEYGFASVCVNTCQVPLVAQELKGSGVAVCCVVGFPLGAMLASAKAFEAAEAVKAGADEVDTVMNIGAMKDKNYDLVRDDIKAVVEASQGKVVKVILENCLLTKEEIVKACELSIEAGADFVKTSTGFSTGGAVAEDVALMKQTVGNRAKVKASGGIRTLEEARAMIEAGADRIGAGNGIALL
;
A
#
# COMPACT_ATOMS: atom_id res chain seq x y z
N MET A 1 -20.27 -5.43 6.78
CA MET A 1 -19.13 -5.67 5.87
C MET A 1 -18.13 -6.55 6.60
N GLU A 2 -17.61 -7.59 5.97
CA GLU A 2 -16.66 -8.51 6.59
C GLU A 2 -15.27 -7.87 6.55
N ILE A 3 -14.76 -7.42 7.71
CA ILE A 3 -13.50 -6.67 7.81
C ILE A 3 -12.32 -7.47 7.24
N ALA A 4 -12.31 -8.78 7.41
CA ALA A 4 -11.26 -9.65 6.87
C ALA A 4 -10.95 -9.36 5.38
N LYS A 5 -11.99 -9.17 4.55
CA LYS A 5 -11.85 -8.89 3.11
C LYS A 5 -11.28 -7.52 2.78
N LEU A 6 -11.09 -6.67 3.78
CA LEU A 6 -10.45 -5.36 3.63
C LEU A 6 -9.00 -5.36 4.15
N VAL A 7 -8.51 -6.46 4.72
CA VAL A 7 -7.20 -6.50 5.37
C VAL A 7 -6.12 -6.95 4.40
N ASP A 8 -5.07 -6.13 4.28
CA ASP A 8 -3.76 -6.53 3.77
C ASP A 8 -2.89 -6.99 4.95
N HIS A 9 -2.74 -8.31 5.10
CA HIS A 9 -1.95 -8.93 6.16
C HIS A 9 -0.46 -8.74 5.87
N THR A 10 0.22 -7.87 6.63
CA THR A 10 1.46 -7.22 6.21
C THR A 10 2.68 -7.66 7.02
N MET A 11 3.71 -8.19 6.35
CA MET A 11 5.01 -8.53 6.95
C MET A 11 6.15 -7.88 6.16
N LEU A 12 6.70 -6.78 6.70
CA LEU A 12 7.74 -5.97 6.05
C LEU A 12 9.05 -5.89 6.85
N LYS A 13 9.17 -6.67 7.94
CA LYS A 13 10.41 -6.71 8.72
C LYS A 13 11.54 -7.28 7.88
N ALA A 14 12.73 -6.66 7.97
CA ALA A 14 13.91 -7.08 7.22
C ALA A 14 14.40 -8.51 7.59
N ASP A 15 14.13 -8.94 8.82
CA ASP A 15 14.47 -10.24 9.37
C ASP A 15 13.38 -11.30 9.23
N ALA A 16 12.33 -11.03 8.43
CA ALA A 16 11.25 -11.98 8.20
C ALA A 16 11.77 -13.24 7.50
N THR A 17 11.63 -14.39 8.17
CA THR A 17 12.03 -15.69 7.62
C THR A 17 10.96 -16.27 6.70
N SER A 18 11.33 -17.22 5.83
CA SER A 18 10.38 -17.96 4.98
C SER A 18 9.29 -18.65 5.80
N GLU A 19 9.60 -19.15 7.00
CA GLU A 19 8.62 -19.74 7.90
C GLU A 19 7.58 -18.70 8.37
N THR A 20 8.06 -17.51 8.74
CA THR A 20 7.16 -16.37 9.08
C THR A 20 6.25 -16.04 7.91
N ILE A 21 6.76 -15.92 6.69
CA ILE A 21 5.98 -15.63 5.50
C ILE A 21 4.93 -16.71 5.22
N LYS A 22 5.29 -17.99 5.30
CA LYS A 22 4.35 -19.11 5.14
C LYS A 22 3.22 -19.06 6.17
N ARG A 23 3.53 -18.73 7.42
CA ARG A 23 2.50 -18.53 8.46
C ARG A 23 1.53 -17.41 8.08
N TYR A 24 2.01 -16.25 7.62
CA TYR A 24 1.16 -15.16 7.15
C TYR A 24 0.26 -15.58 5.98
N CYS A 25 0.77 -16.38 5.05
CA CYS A 25 -0.03 -16.92 3.95
C CYS A 25 -1.11 -17.89 4.46
N SER A 26 -0.80 -18.74 5.44
CA SER A 26 -1.77 -19.66 6.06
C SER A 26 -2.88 -18.90 6.79
N GLU A 27 -2.51 -17.91 7.60
CA GLU A 27 -3.45 -17.02 8.30
C GLU A 27 -4.36 -16.30 7.30
N ALA A 28 -3.79 -15.75 6.22
CA ALA A 28 -4.57 -15.04 5.21
C ALA A 28 -5.59 -15.94 4.49
N LYS A 29 -5.24 -17.19 4.23
CA LYS A 29 -6.17 -18.20 3.66
C LYS A 29 -7.27 -18.58 4.66
N GLU A 30 -6.90 -18.79 5.91
CA GLU A 30 -7.83 -19.20 6.97
C GLU A 30 -8.90 -18.13 7.25
N TYR A 31 -8.46 -16.87 7.37
CA TYR A 31 -9.35 -15.75 7.70
C TYR A 31 -9.94 -15.03 6.47
N GLY A 32 -9.53 -15.40 5.27
CA GLY A 32 -10.03 -14.79 4.03
C GLY A 32 -9.62 -13.33 3.85
N PHE A 33 -8.36 -12.98 4.19
CA PHE A 33 -7.85 -11.63 4.00
C PHE A 33 -7.75 -11.24 2.52
N ALA A 34 -7.73 -9.93 2.25
CA ALA A 34 -7.66 -9.41 0.89
C ALA A 34 -6.30 -9.74 0.22
N SER A 35 -5.21 -9.57 0.96
CA SER A 35 -3.86 -9.85 0.47
C SER A 35 -2.88 -10.22 1.59
N VAL A 36 -1.73 -10.78 1.19
CA VAL A 36 -0.50 -10.78 1.99
C VAL A 36 0.46 -9.79 1.38
N CYS A 37 0.91 -8.79 2.17
CA CYS A 37 1.78 -7.71 1.72
C CYS A 37 3.20 -7.89 2.29
N VAL A 38 4.20 -7.96 1.38
CA VAL A 38 5.58 -8.30 1.71
C VAL A 38 6.60 -7.42 0.98
N ASN A 39 7.89 -7.54 1.32
CA ASN A 39 8.98 -7.02 0.50
C ASN A 39 9.11 -7.84 -0.81
N THR A 40 9.60 -7.22 -1.88
CA THR A 40 9.66 -7.83 -3.23
C THR A 40 10.41 -9.16 -3.28
N CYS A 41 11.45 -9.35 -2.47
CA CYS A 41 12.20 -10.60 -2.39
C CYS A 41 11.37 -11.81 -1.92
N GLN A 42 10.22 -11.59 -1.27
CA GLN A 42 9.33 -12.63 -0.76
C GLN A 42 8.19 -12.96 -1.74
N VAL A 43 8.00 -12.18 -2.81
CA VAL A 43 6.89 -12.35 -3.77
C VAL A 43 6.84 -13.76 -4.36
N PRO A 44 7.96 -14.38 -4.81
CA PRO A 44 7.91 -15.73 -5.37
C PRO A 44 7.35 -16.77 -4.38
N LEU A 45 7.75 -16.67 -3.11
CA LEU A 45 7.27 -17.56 -2.06
C LEU A 45 5.79 -17.34 -1.79
N VAL A 46 5.35 -16.08 -1.64
CA VAL A 46 3.94 -15.75 -1.39
C VAL A 46 3.05 -16.18 -2.54
N ALA A 47 3.49 -15.94 -3.79
CA ALA A 47 2.76 -16.38 -5.00
C ALA A 47 2.57 -17.90 -5.05
N GLN A 48 3.59 -18.66 -4.65
CA GLN A 48 3.51 -20.12 -4.54
C GLN A 48 2.50 -20.55 -3.46
N GLU A 49 2.62 -19.98 -2.24
CA GLU A 49 1.79 -20.35 -1.08
C GLU A 49 0.31 -19.96 -1.24
N LEU A 50 0.02 -18.86 -1.94
CA LEU A 50 -1.35 -18.35 -2.14
C LEU A 50 -2.01 -18.84 -3.42
N LYS A 51 -1.35 -19.66 -4.23
CA LYS A 51 -1.89 -20.14 -5.51
C LYS A 51 -3.27 -20.79 -5.34
N GLY A 52 -4.26 -20.26 -6.05
CA GLY A 52 -5.62 -20.78 -6.04
C GLY A 52 -6.46 -20.46 -4.81
N SER A 53 -5.95 -19.67 -3.87
CA SER A 53 -6.65 -19.32 -2.62
C SER A 53 -7.65 -18.16 -2.75
N GLY A 54 -7.49 -17.31 -3.78
CA GLY A 54 -8.23 -16.05 -3.92
C GLY A 54 -7.66 -14.88 -3.09
N VAL A 55 -6.60 -15.10 -2.30
CA VAL A 55 -5.86 -14.04 -1.58
C VAL A 55 -4.82 -13.44 -2.52
N ALA A 56 -4.78 -12.12 -2.64
CA ALA A 56 -3.86 -11.44 -3.54
C ALA A 56 -2.43 -11.39 -2.99
N VAL A 57 -1.45 -11.40 -3.88
CA VAL A 57 -0.03 -11.18 -3.59
C VAL A 57 0.26 -9.70 -3.70
N CYS A 58 0.50 -9.01 -2.59
CA CYS A 58 0.87 -7.60 -2.55
C CYS A 58 2.35 -7.44 -2.19
N CYS A 59 3.02 -6.45 -2.77
CA CYS A 59 4.38 -6.11 -2.36
C CYS A 59 4.58 -4.59 -2.28
N VAL A 60 5.68 -4.18 -1.62
CA VAL A 60 6.08 -2.77 -1.56
C VAL A 60 7.22 -2.49 -2.52
N VAL A 61 7.25 -1.29 -3.12
CA VAL A 61 8.25 -0.84 -4.10
C VAL A 61 8.76 0.55 -3.73
N GLY A 62 10.06 0.79 -3.91
CA GLY A 62 10.69 2.06 -3.50
C GLY A 62 10.59 2.32 -1.99
N PHE A 63 10.50 1.29 -1.21
CA PHE A 63 10.09 1.31 0.18
C PHE A 63 11.29 1.26 1.16
N PRO A 64 11.25 1.98 2.33
CA PRO A 64 10.13 2.82 2.77
C PRO A 64 10.26 4.31 2.40
N LEU A 65 11.33 4.75 1.75
CA LEU A 65 11.69 6.16 1.62
C LEU A 65 11.12 6.85 0.36
N GLY A 66 10.81 6.12 -0.69
CA GLY A 66 10.40 6.70 -1.98
C GLY A 66 11.47 7.50 -2.71
N ALA A 67 12.69 7.56 -2.19
CA ALA A 67 13.78 8.45 -2.63
C ALA A 67 14.73 7.81 -3.65
N MET A 68 14.27 6.83 -4.40
CA MET A 68 15.03 6.22 -5.49
C MET A 68 14.68 6.87 -6.84
N LEU A 69 15.50 6.58 -7.85
CA LEU A 69 15.18 6.96 -9.23
C LEU A 69 13.88 6.30 -9.69
N ALA A 70 13.06 7.01 -10.45
CA ALA A 70 11.81 6.48 -11.00
C ALA A 70 12.03 5.20 -11.83
N SER A 71 13.11 5.13 -12.61
CA SER A 71 13.49 3.94 -13.38
C SER A 71 13.81 2.72 -12.49
N ALA A 72 14.39 2.94 -11.30
CA ALA A 72 14.67 1.85 -10.35
C ALA A 72 13.38 1.32 -9.71
N LYS A 73 12.42 2.21 -9.34
CA LYS A 73 11.10 1.80 -8.86
C LYS A 73 10.31 1.04 -9.93
N ALA A 74 10.32 1.55 -11.17
CA ALA A 74 9.66 0.89 -12.30
C ALA A 74 10.24 -0.50 -12.57
N PHE A 75 11.57 -0.64 -12.52
CA PHE A 75 12.22 -1.94 -12.65
C PHE A 75 11.83 -2.90 -11.52
N GLU A 76 11.83 -2.43 -10.26
CA GLU A 76 11.41 -3.24 -9.10
C GLU A 76 9.96 -3.69 -9.24
N ALA A 77 9.05 -2.81 -9.67
CA ALA A 77 7.65 -3.14 -9.91
C ALA A 77 7.48 -4.20 -11.02
N ALA A 78 8.18 -4.04 -12.14
CA ALA A 78 8.14 -4.99 -13.25
C ALA A 78 8.63 -6.39 -12.82
N GLU A 79 9.74 -6.47 -12.09
CA GLU A 79 10.27 -7.74 -11.59
C GLU A 79 9.35 -8.36 -10.52
N ALA A 80 8.72 -7.56 -9.66
CA ALA A 80 7.72 -8.04 -8.71
C ALA A 80 6.49 -8.65 -9.40
N VAL A 81 5.95 -7.97 -10.42
CA VAL A 81 4.81 -8.48 -11.22
C VAL A 81 5.19 -9.78 -11.93
N LYS A 82 6.36 -9.83 -12.54
CA LYS A 82 6.90 -11.04 -13.18
C LYS A 82 7.05 -12.20 -12.19
N ALA A 83 7.40 -11.90 -10.93
CA ALA A 83 7.52 -12.87 -9.85
C ALA A 83 6.17 -13.33 -9.28
N GLY A 84 5.05 -12.70 -9.67
CA GLY A 84 3.70 -13.09 -9.30
C GLY A 84 2.95 -12.11 -8.39
N ALA A 85 3.39 -10.85 -8.27
CA ALA A 85 2.62 -9.83 -7.55
C ALA A 85 1.33 -9.46 -8.30
N ASP A 86 0.23 -9.34 -7.57
CA ASP A 86 -1.07 -8.86 -8.05
C ASP A 86 -1.30 -7.39 -7.71
N GLU A 87 -0.66 -6.91 -6.66
CA GLU A 87 -0.79 -5.55 -6.16
C GLU A 87 0.60 -4.99 -5.78
N VAL A 88 0.84 -3.71 -6.09
CA VAL A 88 2.10 -3.00 -5.83
C VAL A 88 1.83 -1.74 -5.03
N ASP A 89 2.39 -1.63 -3.82
CA ASP A 89 2.32 -0.43 -2.97
C ASP A 89 3.64 0.35 -3.12
N THR A 90 3.65 1.45 -3.87
CA THR A 90 4.85 2.26 -4.10
C THR A 90 4.86 3.51 -3.23
N VAL A 91 6.04 3.91 -2.73
CA VAL A 91 6.18 5.18 -2.00
C VAL A 91 6.49 6.29 -3.00
N MET A 92 5.72 7.40 -2.96
CA MET A 92 5.99 8.57 -3.79
C MET A 92 7.32 9.23 -3.43
N ASN A 93 7.86 10.06 -4.33
CA ASN A 93 9.02 10.89 -4.04
C ASN A 93 8.59 12.09 -3.16
N ILE A 94 8.73 11.93 -1.84
CA ILE A 94 8.30 12.92 -0.84
C ILE A 94 9.12 14.20 -0.94
N GLY A 95 10.44 14.10 -1.21
CA GLY A 95 11.31 15.27 -1.39
C GLY A 95 10.85 16.15 -2.55
N ALA A 96 10.54 15.53 -3.70
CA ALA A 96 10.00 16.25 -4.84
C ALA A 96 8.64 16.91 -4.55
N MET A 97 7.80 16.24 -3.72
CA MET A 97 6.53 16.82 -3.26
C MET A 97 6.76 18.09 -2.43
N LYS A 98 7.75 18.07 -1.51
CA LYS A 98 8.12 19.23 -0.69
C LYS A 98 8.69 20.38 -1.54
N ASP A 99 9.43 20.08 -2.59
CA ASP A 99 9.96 21.05 -3.55
C ASP A 99 8.89 21.57 -4.52
N LYS A 100 7.64 21.06 -4.42
CA LYS A 100 6.54 21.35 -5.36
C LYS A 100 6.87 20.97 -6.81
N ASN A 101 7.80 20.04 -7.00
CA ASN A 101 8.12 19.46 -8.30
C ASN A 101 7.09 18.38 -8.66
N TYR A 102 5.86 18.83 -8.94
CA TYR A 102 4.70 17.97 -9.15
C TYR A 102 4.82 17.10 -10.41
N ASP A 103 5.49 17.59 -11.44
CA ASP A 103 5.75 16.78 -12.64
C ASP A 103 6.62 15.56 -12.31
N LEU A 104 7.69 15.76 -11.51
CA LEU A 104 8.54 14.64 -11.08
C LEU A 104 7.76 13.65 -10.21
N VAL A 105 6.90 14.13 -9.29
CA VAL A 105 6.06 13.25 -8.45
C VAL A 105 5.12 12.41 -9.32
N ARG A 106 4.39 13.07 -10.24
CA ARG A 106 3.47 12.39 -11.16
C ARG A 106 4.18 11.36 -12.03
N ASP A 107 5.29 11.76 -12.65
CA ASP A 107 6.01 10.92 -13.62
C ASP A 107 6.71 9.72 -12.93
N ASP A 108 7.18 9.89 -11.68
CA ASP A 108 7.69 8.82 -10.83
C ASP A 108 6.60 7.75 -10.54
N ILE A 109 5.40 8.19 -10.16
CA ILE A 109 4.26 7.29 -9.92
C ILE A 109 3.83 6.61 -11.23
N LYS A 110 3.71 7.38 -12.32
CA LYS A 110 3.31 6.88 -13.64
C LYS A 110 4.26 5.79 -14.15
N ALA A 111 5.56 5.95 -13.95
CA ALA A 111 6.54 4.93 -14.33
C ALA A 111 6.28 3.59 -13.62
N VAL A 112 5.87 3.60 -12.34
CA VAL A 112 5.50 2.39 -11.61
C VAL A 112 4.18 1.82 -12.11
N VAL A 113 3.16 2.67 -12.36
CA VAL A 113 1.85 2.23 -12.90
C VAL A 113 2.04 1.50 -14.23
N GLU A 114 2.79 2.09 -15.16
CA GLU A 114 3.07 1.47 -16.47
C GLU A 114 3.85 0.15 -16.32
N ALA A 115 4.85 0.11 -15.45
CA ALA A 115 5.65 -1.08 -15.19
C ALA A 115 4.86 -2.20 -14.50
N SER A 116 3.77 -1.86 -13.81
CA SER A 116 2.88 -2.83 -13.13
C SER A 116 1.91 -3.55 -14.08
N GLN A 117 1.88 -3.22 -15.38
CA GLN A 117 1.19 -3.97 -16.44
C GLN A 117 -0.29 -4.27 -16.14
N GLY A 118 -1.02 -3.30 -15.61
CA GLY A 118 -2.44 -3.42 -15.25
C GLY A 118 -2.73 -4.12 -13.92
N LYS A 119 -1.70 -4.42 -13.14
CA LYS A 119 -1.86 -4.81 -11.73
C LYS A 119 -2.23 -3.61 -10.87
N VAL A 120 -2.88 -3.86 -9.73
CA VAL A 120 -3.30 -2.81 -8.80
C VAL A 120 -2.09 -2.05 -8.25
N VAL A 121 -2.09 -0.72 -8.39
CA VAL A 121 -1.05 0.15 -7.83
C VAL A 121 -1.63 1.04 -6.73
N LYS A 122 -0.96 1.04 -5.58
CA LYS A 122 -1.29 1.90 -4.43
C LYS A 122 -0.13 2.84 -4.14
N VAL A 123 -0.40 4.14 -4.03
CA VAL A 123 0.63 5.16 -3.77
C VAL A 123 0.65 5.51 -2.30
N ILE A 124 1.76 5.24 -1.62
CA ILE A 124 1.98 5.61 -0.23
C ILE A 124 2.42 7.08 -0.19
N LEU A 125 1.60 7.92 0.43
CA LEU A 125 1.84 9.36 0.52
C LEU A 125 2.76 9.72 1.69
N GLU A 126 2.79 8.92 2.76
CA GLU A 126 3.47 9.18 4.04
C GLU A 126 2.94 10.45 4.70
N ASN A 127 1.66 10.45 5.03
CA ASN A 127 0.89 11.61 5.49
C ASN A 127 1.54 12.37 6.65
N CYS A 128 2.23 11.68 7.57
CA CYS A 128 2.89 12.30 8.71
C CYS A 128 4.00 13.29 8.33
N LEU A 129 4.47 13.26 7.09
CA LEU A 129 5.47 14.20 6.55
C LEU A 129 4.84 15.31 5.70
N LEU A 130 3.50 15.31 5.52
CA LEU A 130 2.78 16.21 4.62
C LEU A 130 1.85 17.17 5.39
N THR A 131 1.63 18.36 4.82
CA THR A 131 0.49 19.21 5.21
C THR A 131 -0.79 18.69 4.59
N LYS A 132 -1.96 19.19 5.03
CA LYS A 132 -3.26 18.78 4.45
C LYS A 132 -3.37 19.15 2.96
N GLU A 133 -2.83 20.30 2.57
CA GLU A 133 -2.77 20.74 1.19
C GLU A 133 -1.88 19.82 0.33
N GLU A 134 -0.75 19.37 0.89
CA GLU A 134 0.14 18.43 0.22
C GLU A 134 -0.50 17.05 0.09
N ILE A 135 -1.28 16.59 1.08
CA ILE A 135 -2.06 15.34 0.99
C ILE A 135 -3.06 15.41 -0.17
N VAL A 136 -3.82 16.50 -0.26
CA VAL A 136 -4.77 16.72 -1.37
C VAL A 136 -4.03 16.68 -2.71
N LYS A 137 -2.94 17.44 -2.83
CA LYS A 137 -2.16 17.49 -4.08
C LYS A 137 -1.56 16.14 -4.45
N ALA A 138 -1.04 15.39 -3.49
CA ALA A 138 -0.50 14.05 -3.71
C ALA A 138 -1.58 13.05 -4.17
N CYS A 139 -2.80 13.15 -3.64
CA CYS A 139 -3.95 12.37 -4.12
C CYS A 139 -4.27 12.69 -5.59
N GLU A 140 -4.31 13.96 -5.96
CA GLU A 140 -4.58 14.40 -7.34
C GLU A 140 -3.51 13.85 -8.30
N LEU A 141 -2.22 14.02 -7.97
CA LEU A 141 -1.11 13.54 -8.78
C LEU A 141 -1.11 12.02 -8.92
N SER A 142 -1.49 11.29 -7.87
CA SER A 142 -1.62 9.83 -7.91
C SER A 142 -2.72 9.39 -8.88
N ILE A 143 -3.87 10.09 -8.90
CA ILE A 143 -4.96 9.82 -9.84
C ILE A 143 -4.52 10.17 -11.28
N GLU A 144 -3.89 11.33 -11.48
CA GLU A 144 -3.37 11.74 -12.79
C GLU A 144 -2.37 10.73 -13.35
N ALA A 145 -1.56 10.10 -12.49
CA ALA A 145 -0.62 9.05 -12.85
C ALA A 145 -1.26 7.68 -13.12
N GLY A 146 -2.57 7.51 -12.80
CA GLY A 146 -3.31 6.27 -13.05
C GLY A 146 -3.27 5.26 -11.90
N ALA A 147 -2.97 5.68 -10.68
CA ALA A 147 -2.99 4.79 -9.51
C ALA A 147 -4.42 4.39 -9.12
N ASP A 148 -4.59 3.15 -8.66
CA ASP A 148 -5.89 2.60 -8.22
C ASP A 148 -6.21 3.01 -6.77
N PHE A 149 -5.17 3.21 -5.95
CA PHE A 149 -5.30 3.60 -4.55
C PHE A 149 -4.31 4.69 -4.17
N VAL A 150 -4.70 5.49 -3.18
CA VAL A 150 -3.80 6.26 -2.34
C VAL A 150 -3.73 5.62 -0.95
N LYS A 151 -2.53 5.54 -0.36
CA LYS A 151 -2.27 4.89 0.92
C LYS A 151 -1.63 5.87 1.89
N THR A 152 -2.04 5.83 3.16
CA THR A 152 -1.62 6.83 4.14
C THR A 152 -0.13 6.76 4.50
N SER A 153 0.38 5.57 4.80
CA SER A 153 1.66 5.46 5.55
C SER A 153 2.43 4.19 5.23
N THR A 154 3.75 4.26 5.40
CA THR A 154 4.64 3.09 5.33
C THR A 154 4.59 2.24 6.60
N GLY A 155 4.35 2.86 7.76
CA GLY A 155 4.54 2.26 9.08
C GLY A 155 6.00 2.29 9.59
N PHE A 156 6.92 2.92 8.85
CA PHE A 156 8.35 3.05 9.17
C PHE A 156 8.78 4.49 9.46
N SER A 157 7.83 5.42 9.52
CA SER A 157 8.06 6.83 9.84
C SER A 157 7.51 7.18 11.23
N THR A 158 7.40 8.48 11.53
CA THR A 158 7.01 9.02 12.84
C THR A 158 5.51 8.91 13.14
N GLY A 159 4.66 8.67 12.12
CA GLY A 159 3.21 8.56 12.27
C GLY A 159 2.60 7.46 11.40
N GLY A 160 1.32 7.17 11.65
CA GLY A 160 0.53 6.18 10.94
C GLY A 160 -0.77 6.77 10.37
N ALA A 161 -1.79 5.92 10.16
CA ALA A 161 -3.09 6.35 9.70
C ALA A 161 -3.81 7.19 10.76
N VAL A 162 -4.44 8.28 10.29
CA VAL A 162 -5.29 9.18 11.08
C VAL A 162 -6.63 9.30 10.36
N ALA A 163 -7.75 9.15 11.07
CA ALA A 163 -9.08 9.11 10.48
C ALA A 163 -9.42 10.39 9.68
N GLU A 164 -9.01 11.55 10.18
CA GLU A 164 -9.20 12.84 9.49
C GLU A 164 -8.45 12.89 8.15
N ASP A 165 -7.25 12.29 8.07
CA ASP A 165 -6.50 12.20 6.81
C ASP A 165 -7.17 11.24 5.84
N VAL A 166 -7.67 10.10 6.32
CA VAL A 166 -8.40 9.14 5.51
C VAL A 166 -9.65 9.79 4.91
N ALA A 167 -10.42 10.55 5.72
CA ALA A 167 -11.59 11.27 5.25
C ALA A 167 -11.23 12.34 4.19
N LEU A 168 -10.16 13.09 4.41
CA LEU A 168 -9.64 14.08 3.46
C LEU A 168 -9.22 13.42 2.13
N MET A 169 -8.48 12.31 2.20
CA MET A 169 -8.07 11.54 1.04
C MET A 169 -9.31 11.02 0.29
N LYS A 170 -10.28 10.42 0.99
CA LYS A 170 -11.51 9.89 0.39
C LYS A 170 -12.33 10.99 -0.29
N GLN A 171 -12.48 12.14 0.35
CA GLN A 171 -13.13 13.30 -0.23
C GLN A 171 -12.42 13.76 -1.51
N THR A 172 -11.08 13.78 -1.51
CA THR A 172 -10.27 14.23 -2.65
C THR A 172 -10.37 13.25 -3.82
N VAL A 173 -10.22 11.95 -3.58
CA VAL A 173 -10.22 10.97 -4.67
C VAL A 173 -11.63 10.65 -5.17
N GLY A 174 -12.65 10.75 -4.33
CA GLY A 174 -14.02 10.39 -4.65
C GLY A 174 -14.14 8.94 -5.13
N ASN A 175 -14.67 8.76 -6.34
CA ASN A 175 -14.78 7.44 -6.99
C ASN A 175 -13.65 7.15 -8.00
N ARG A 176 -12.68 8.07 -8.15
CA ARG A 176 -11.58 7.95 -9.13
C ARG A 176 -10.48 7.02 -8.64
N ALA A 177 -10.32 6.87 -7.34
CA ALA A 177 -9.41 5.93 -6.71
C ALA A 177 -9.98 5.49 -5.35
N LYS A 178 -9.35 4.47 -4.75
CA LYS A 178 -9.68 3.97 -3.42
C LYS A 178 -8.67 4.46 -2.39
N VAL A 179 -8.99 4.30 -1.10
CA VAL A 179 -8.11 4.69 0.01
C VAL A 179 -7.71 3.46 0.81
N LYS A 180 -6.40 3.30 1.06
CA LYS A 180 -5.85 2.32 2.01
C LYS A 180 -5.33 3.05 3.25
N ALA A 181 -5.82 2.69 4.42
CA ALA A 181 -5.29 3.14 5.70
C ALA A 181 -4.26 2.13 6.22
N SER A 182 -3.09 2.57 6.66
CA SER A 182 -2.03 1.70 7.19
C SER A 182 -1.11 2.43 8.15
N GLY A 183 -0.42 1.66 9.00
CA GLY A 183 0.45 2.19 10.04
C GLY A 183 -0.31 2.51 11.32
N GLY A 184 0.04 1.82 12.41
CA GLY A 184 -0.54 2.04 13.73
C GLY A 184 -1.88 1.36 14.01
N ILE A 185 -2.53 0.73 13.05
CA ILE A 185 -3.84 0.06 13.21
C ILE A 185 -3.63 -1.32 13.82
N ARG A 186 -4.09 -1.53 15.05
CA ARG A 186 -3.80 -2.74 15.87
C ARG A 186 -5.04 -3.39 16.47
N THR A 187 -6.18 -2.70 16.49
CA THR A 187 -7.43 -3.17 17.08
C THR A 187 -8.59 -3.08 16.10
N LEU A 188 -9.63 -3.85 16.36
CA LEU A 188 -10.88 -3.78 15.60
C LEU A 188 -11.49 -2.38 15.61
N GLU A 189 -11.43 -1.69 16.76
CA GLU A 189 -11.97 -0.33 16.92
C GLU A 189 -11.24 0.67 16.02
N GLU A 190 -9.89 0.64 16.02
CA GLU A 190 -9.08 1.47 15.14
C GLU A 190 -9.37 1.18 13.65
N ALA A 191 -9.49 -0.09 13.28
CA ALA A 191 -9.84 -0.47 11.90
C ALA A 191 -11.22 0.06 11.50
N ARG A 192 -12.22 -0.05 12.38
CA ARG A 192 -13.57 0.50 12.15
C ARG A 192 -13.54 2.01 11.95
N ALA A 193 -12.81 2.75 12.78
CA ALA A 193 -12.67 4.19 12.63
C ALA A 193 -12.11 4.58 11.26
N MET A 194 -11.11 3.83 10.74
CA MET A 194 -10.58 4.08 9.40
C MET A 194 -11.61 3.77 8.29
N ILE A 195 -12.38 2.67 8.44
CA ILE A 195 -13.42 2.30 7.47
C ILE A 195 -14.54 3.34 7.46
N GLU A 196 -14.99 3.80 8.63
CA GLU A 196 -16.00 4.86 8.78
C GLU A 196 -15.52 6.18 8.17
N ALA A 197 -14.22 6.48 8.27
CA ALA A 197 -13.61 7.63 7.61
C ALA A 197 -13.48 7.47 6.07
N GLY A 198 -13.76 6.29 5.51
CA GLY A 198 -13.79 6.04 4.08
C GLY A 198 -12.65 5.19 3.53
N ALA A 199 -11.91 4.47 4.39
CA ALA A 199 -10.93 3.51 3.91
C ALA A 199 -11.58 2.31 3.22
N ASP A 200 -11.11 1.99 2.03
CA ASP A 200 -11.52 0.82 1.24
C ASP A 200 -10.63 -0.41 1.52
N ARG A 201 -9.47 -0.22 2.17
CA ARG A 201 -8.50 -1.24 2.51
C ARG A 201 -7.75 -0.87 3.80
N ILE A 202 -7.35 -1.87 4.59
CA ILE A 202 -6.60 -1.70 5.86
C ILE A 202 -5.31 -2.50 5.79
N GLY A 203 -4.16 -1.84 5.99
CA GLY A 203 -2.87 -2.51 6.14
C GLY A 203 -2.53 -2.72 7.61
N ALA A 204 -2.33 -3.97 8.04
CA ALA A 204 -2.00 -4.30 9.41
C ALA A 204 -0.94 -5.40 9.51
N GLY A 205 -0.01 -5.25 10.46
CA GLY A 205 1.00 -6.26 10.76
C GLY A 205 0.43 -7.50 11.46
N ASN A 206 -0.73 -7.37 12.12
CA ASN A 206 -1.49 -8.47 12.70
C ASN A 206 -2.97 -8.31 12.32
N GLY A 207 -3.36 -8.83 11.17
CA GLY A 207 -4.72 -8.76 10.67
C GLY A 207 -5.73 -9.50 11.53
N ILE A 208 -5.30 -10.56 12.25
CA ILE A 208 -6.19 -11.36 13.12
C ILE A 208 -6.71 -10.52 14.29
N ALA A 209 -5.90 -9.60 14.81
CA ALA A 209 -6.31 -8.70 15.90
C ALA A 209 -7.41 -7.70 15.50
N LEU A 210 -7.74 -7.61 14.21
CA LEU A 210 -8.77 -6.72 13.69
C LEU A 210 -10.14 -7.41 13.50
N LEU A 211 -10.22 -8.73 13.79
CA LEU A 211 -11.43 -9.55 13.68
C LEU A 211 -12.14 -9.73 15.04
#